data_04502388585411ff74c7bdb14fb267a2
#
_entry.id   04502388585411ff74c7bdb14fb267a2
#
_cell.length_a   1.000
_cell.length_b   1.000
_cell.length_c   1.000
_cell.angle_alpha   90.00
_cell.angle_beta   90.00
_cell.angle_gamma   90.00
#
_symmetry.space_group_name_H-M   'P 1'
#
loop_
_entity.id
_entity.type
_entity.pdbx_description
1 polymer ?
#
loop_
_entity_poly.entity_id
_entity_poly.type
_entity_poly.pdbx_seq_one_letter_code
_entity_poly.pdbx_strand_id
1 'polypeptide(L)'
;MTEKIGILALGHGSRLPYNKDVISEVADLIAEKYENTVVRIGFMNMDDPTMDEGIKAFEGTGVTTIVAVPLFLAHGVHTTEDIPQILGVSRENRSTTIQLNGNDVTLFYSEPLGADQLIADLAYKRAMEAME
;
A
#
# COMPACT_ATOMS: atom_id res chain seq x y z
N MET A 1 -1.50 23.09 11.49
CA MET A 1 -1.72 21.65 11.73
C MET A 1 -1.46 20.86 10.48
N THR A 2 -0.69 19.81 10.59
CA THR A 2 -0.37 18.97 9.47
C THR A 2 -1.48 17.92 9.30
N GLU A 3 -2.02 17.81 8.10
CA GLU A 3 -3.00 16.77 7.77
C GLU A 3 -2.38 15.39 7.89
N LYS A 4 -3.16 14.46 8.41
CA LYS A 4 -2.78 13.05 8.40
C LYS A 4 -3.12 12.44 7.05
N ILE A 5 -2.19 11.71 6.49
CA ILE A 5 -2.38 10.99 5.24
C ILE A 5 -2.45 9.51 5.55
N GLY A 6 -3.45 8.85 5.01
CA GLY A 6 -3.55 7.40 5.08
C GLY A 6 -2.72 6.76 3.96
N ILE A 7 -1.97 5.74 4.30
CA ILE A 7 -1.26 4.93 3.30
C ILE A 7 -1.76 3.50 3.44
N LEU A 8 -2.33 3.00 2.37
CA LEU A 8 -2.77 1.61 2.29
C LEU A 8 -1.69 0.82 1.55
N ALA A 9 -0.90 0.07 2.30
CA ALA A 9 0.16 -0.76 1.74
C ALA A 9 -0.45 -2.07 1.23
N LEU A 10 -0.37 -2.29 -0.08
CA LEU A 10 -1.01 -3.43 -0.72
C LEU A 10 0.00 -4.53 -1.01
N GLY A 11 -0.34 -5.75 -0.60
CA GLY A 11 0.43 -6.94 -0.89
C GLY A 11 -0.35 -7.91 -1.76
N HIS A 12 0.36 -8.82 -2.40
CA HIS A 12 -0.24 -9.85 -3.23
C HIS A 12 -1.00 -10.89 -2.40
N GLY A 13 -0.43 -11.24 -1.25
CA GLY A 13 -0.92 -12.35 -0.44
C GLY A 13 -0.25 -13.65 -0.85
N SER A 14 -0.20 -14.59 0.07
CA SER A 14 0.45 -15.89 -0.17
C SER A 14 -0.03 -16.90 0.86
N ARG A 15 0.04 -18.18 0.53
CA ARG A 15 -0.21 -19.25 1.49
C ARG A 15 0.88 -19.33 2.55
N LEU A 16 2.08 -18.84 2.22
CA LEU A 16 3.19 -18.77 3.16
C LEU A 16 3.15 -17.41 3.88
N PRO A 17 3.65 -17.33 5.12
CA PRO A 17 3.53 -16.11 5.92
C PRO A 17 4.44 -14.96 5.49
N TYR A 18 5.42 -15.22 4.63
CA TYR A 18 6.48 -14.26 4.34
C TYR A 18 5.98 -12.95 3.71
N ASN A 19 5.04 -13.02 2.78
CA ASN A 19 4.52 -11.82 2.13
C ASN A 19 3.83 -10.91 3.14
N LYS A 20 2.93 -11.47 3.94
CA LYS A 20 2.22 -10.71 4.97
C LYS A 20 3.17 -10.14 6.01
N ASP A 21 4.16 -10.91 6.44
CA ASP A 21 5.13 -10.46 7.44
C ASP A 21 5.92 -9.26 6.91
N VAL A 22 6.41 -9.33 5.67
CA VAL A 22 7.17 -8.23 5.07
C VAL A 22 6.31 -7.00 4.88
N ILE A 23 5.10 -7.15 4.35
CA ILE A 23 4.18 -6.02 4.13
C ILE A 23 3.87 -5.34 5.47
N SER A 24 3.61 -6.13 6.51
CA SER A 24 3.31 -5.60 7.85
C SER A 24 4.50 -4.84 8.42
N GLU A 25 5.72 -5.39 8.29
CA GLU A 25 6.93 -4.74 8.78
C GLU A 25 7.23 -3.45 8.02
N VAL A 26 7.07 -3.44 6.71
CA VAL A 26 7.28 -2.22 5.90
C VAL A 26 6.27 -1.15 6.31
N ALA A 27 4.99 -1.55 6.52
CA ALA A 27 3.97 -0.61 6.99
C ALA A 27 4.34 0.00 8.33
N ASP A 28 4.84 -0.81 9.27
CA ASP A 28 5.27 -0.32 10.58
C ASP A 28 6.46 0.64 10.47
N LEU A 29 7.41 0.34 9.60
CA LEU A 29 8.58 1.21 9.36
C LEU A 29 8.17 2.56 8.79
N ILE A 30 7.20 2.59 7.88
CA ILE A 30 6.67 3.85 7.34
C ILE A 30 6.01 4.66 8.46
N ALA A 31 5.17 4.02 9.26
CA ALA A 31 4.45 4.69 10.33
C ALA A 31 5.39 5.26 11.39
N GLU A 32 6.48 4.55 11.70
CA GLU A 32 7.47 5.03 12.66
C GLU A 32 8.23 6.24 12.16
N LYS A 33 8.62 6.23 10.88
CA LYS A 33 9.47 7.28 10.32
C LYS A 33 8.70 8.55 9.95
N TYR A 34 7.45 8.41 9.50
CA TYR A 34 6.67 9.52 8.98
C TYR A 34 5.47 9.80 9.88
N GLU A 35 5.63 10.74 10.80
CA GLU A 35 4.71 11.01 11.92
C GLU A 35 3.27 11.33 11.52
N ASN A 36 3.07 11.95 10.37
CA ASN A 36 1.72 12.36 9.95
C ASN A 36 1.05 11.35 9.02
N THR A 37 1.45 10.09 9.14
CA THR A 37 0.87 9.00 8.35
C THR A 37 0.13 8.02 9.24
N VAL A 38 -0.98 7.51 8.73
CA VAL A 38 -1.68 6.36 9.28
C VAL A 38 -1.56 5.26 8.25
N VAL A 39 -0.92 4.15 8.60
CA VAL A 39 -0.65 3.08 7.65
C VAL A 39 -1.51 1.88 7.96
N ARG A 40 -2.17 1.36 6.94
CA ARG A 40 -2.95 0.12 7.01
C ARG A 40 -2.50 -0.80 5.87
N ILE A 41 -2.82 -2.07 5.99
CA ILE A 41 -2.43 -3.07 4.99
C ILE A 41 -3.66 -3.69 4.36
N GLY A 42 -3.49 -4.21 3.15
CA GLY A 42 -4.54 -4.95 2.47
C GLY A 42 -3.90 -5.92 1.47
N PHE A 43 -4.57 -7.04 1.26
CA PHE A 43 -4.06 -8.09 0.38
C PHE A 43 -5.07 -8.41 -0.72
N MET A 44 -4.55 -8.78 -1.86
CA MET A 44 -5.39 -9.12 -3.01
C MET A 44 -6.11 -10.44 -2.82
N ASN A 45 -5.42 -11.42 -2.21
CA ASN A 45 -5.99 -12.74 -1.94
C ASN A 45 -5.17 -13.45 -0.86
N MET A 46 -5.69 -14.58 -0.39
CA MET A 46 -5.02 -15.53 0.52
C MET A 46 -4.67 -15.01 1.92
N ASP A 47 -4.60 -13.72 2.14
CA ASP A 47 -4.29 -13.13 3.45
C ASP A 47 -5.35 -12.12 3.88
N ASP A 48 -5.43 -11.89 5.16
CA ASP A 48 -6.24 -10.85 5.76
C ASP A 48 -5.33 -9.74 6.29
N PRO A 49 -5.78 -8.50 6.31
CA PRO A 49 -7.08 -8.04 5.80
C PRO A 49 -7.13 -8.01 4.27
N THR A 50 -8.34 -8.12 3.73
CA THR A 50 -8.56 -7.88 2.31
C THR A 50 -8.35 -6.39 2.02
N MET A 51 -8.36 -6.02 0.73
CA MET A 51 -8.25 -4.61 0.36
C MET A 51 -9.38 -3.78 0.94
N ASP A 52 -10.61 -4.28 0.88
CA ASP A 52 -11.76 -3.57 1.45
C ASP A 52 -11.67 -3.44 2.96
N GLU A 53 -11.23 -4.48 3.64
CA GLU A 53 -11.02 -4.45 5.09
C GLU A 53 -9.91 -3.47 5.46
N GLY A 54 -8.85 -3.42 4.65
CA GLY A 54 -7.75 -2.47 4.85
C GLY A 54 -8.21 -1.02 4.73
N ILE A 55 -9.08 -0.74 3.76
CA ILE A 55 -9.68 0.59 3.61
C ILE A 55 -10.54 0.92 4.82
N LYS A 56 -11.38 0.00 5.25
CA LYS A 56 -12.25 0.21 6.41
C LYS A 56 -11.46 0.45 7.69
N ALA A 57 -10.25 -0.07 7.78
CA ALA A 57 -9.39 0.12 8.95
C ALA A 57 -8.97 1.57 9.17
N PHE A 58 -9.21 2.45 8.20
CA PHE A 58 -8.98 3.88 8.38
C PHE A 58 -10.15 4.60 9.07
N GLU A 59 -11.28 3.95 9.28
CA GLU A 59 -12.41 4.56 9.98
C GLU A 59 -11.98 5.00 11.38
N GLY A 60 -12.36 6.21 11.77
CA GLY A 60 -12.04 6.76 13.08
C GLY A 60 -10.63 7.34 13.19
N THR A 61 -9.81 7.28 12.14
CA THR A 61 -8.45 7.83 12.20
C THR A 61 -8.38 9.32 11.87
N GLY A 62 -9.42 9.86 11.26
CA GLY A 62 -9.47 11.26 10.86
C GLY A 62 -8.82 11.58 9.53
N VAL A 63 -8.33 10.58 8.78
CA VAL A 63 -7.73 10.84 7.47
C VAL A 63 -8.83 11.23 6.47
N THR A 64 -8.50 12.18 5.60
CA THR A 64 -9.36 12.61 4.50
C THR A 64 -8.77 12.24 3.15
N THR A 65 -7.55 11.76 3.14
CA THR A 65 -6.84 11.30 1.95
C THR A 65 -6.16 9.97 2.25
N ILE A 66 -6.35 9.00 1.36
CA ILE A 66 -5.70 7.70 1.42
C ILE A 66 -4.95 7.50 0.11
N VAL A 67 -3.71 7.05 0.19
CA VAL A 67 -2.95 6.65 -1.00
C VAL A 67 -2.73 5.14 -0.92
N ALA A 68 -3.24 4.42 -1.90
CA ALA A 68 -3.01 2.98 -2.01
C ALA A 68 -1.70 2.77 -2.78
N VAL A 69 -0.76 2.10 -2.14
CA VAL A 69 0.58 1.87 -2.68
C VAL A 69 0.79 0.38 -2.87
N PRO A 70 0.85 -0.08 -4.14
CA PRO A 70 1.14 -1.50 -4.38
C PRO A 70 2.64 -1.75 -4.11
N LEU A 71 2.91 -2.60 -3.12
CA LEU A 71 4.29 -2.94 -2.78
C LEU A 71 4.77 -4.07 -3.69
N PHE A 72 4.73 -3.79 -4.98
CA PHE A 72 5.23 -4.66 -6.05
C PHE A 72 6.38 -3.95 -6.75
N LEU A 73 7.32 -4.72 -7.26
CA LEU A 73 8.48 -4.13 -7.92
C LEU A 73 8.11 -3.46 -9.24
N ALA A 74 7.22 -4.07 -10.00
CA ALA A 74 6.85 -3.59 -11.33
C ALA A 74 5.36 -3.78 -11.59
N HIS A 75 4.88 -3.18 -12.67
CA HIS A 75 3.52 -3.40 -13.14
C HIS A 75 3.33 -4.83 -13.64
N GLY A 76 2.14 -5.33 -13.46
CA GLY A 76 1.68 -6.61 -13.98
C GLY A 76 0.16 -6.56 -14.09
N VAL A 77 -0.48 -7.70 -14.32
CA VAL A 77 -1.95 -7.77 -14.44
C VAL A 77 -2.63 -7.20 -13.19
N HIS A 78 -2.11 -7.53 -12.01
CA HIS A 78 -2.72 -7.09 -10.75
C HIS A 78 -2.68 -5.57 -10.59
N THR A 79 -1.54 -4.94 -10.88
CA THR A 79 -1.39 -3.50 -10.70
C THR A 79 -2.09 -2.69 -11.79
N THR A 80 -2.25 -3.26 -12.98
CA THR A 80 -2.84 -2.55 -14.12
C THR A 80 -4.34 -2.81 -14.28
N GLU A 81 -4.85 -3.93 -13.76
CA GLU A 81 -6.25 -4.32 -13.95
C GLU A 81 -6.99 -4.57 -12.65
N ASP A 82 -6.55 -5.55 -11.86
CA ASP A 82 -7.32 -6.03 -10.70
C ASP A 82 -7.44 -4.99 -9.59
N ILE A 83 -6.32 -4.42 -9.17
CA ILE A 83 -6.31 -3.43 -8.09
C ILE A 83 -7.05 -2.16 -8.50
N PRO A 84 -6.78 -1.57 -9.67
CA PRO A 84 -7.56 -0.39 -10.10
C PRO A 84 -9.06 -0.65 -10.12
N GLN A 85 -9.49 -1.81 -10.59
CA GLN A 85 -10.91 -2.14 -10.66
C GLN A 85 -11.53 -2.21 -9.26
N ILE A 86 -10.85 -2.84 -8.31
CA ILE A 86 -11.34 -2.93 -6.92
C ILE A 86 -11.41 -1.56 -6.27
N LEU A 87 -10.41 -0.70 -6.52
CA LEU A 87 -10.35 0.64 -5.92
C LEU A 87 -11.26 1.66 -6.62
N GLY A 88 -11.75 1.37 -7.83
CA GLY A 88 -12.56 2.31 -8.59
C GLY A 88 -11.74 3.37 -9.31
N VAL A 89 -10.53 3.05 -9.71
CA VAL A 89 -9.64 3.95 -10.44
C VAL A 89 -9.22 3.31 -11.77
N SER A 90 -8.54 4.10 -12.61
CA SER A 90 -8.02 3.64 -13.89
C SER A 90 -6.66 4.27 -14.15
N ARG A 91 -6.02 3.88 -15.26
CA ARG A 91 -4.74 4.48 -15.65
C ARG A 91 -4.86 5.97 -15.93
N GLU A 92 -5.98 6.39 -16.50
CA GLU A 92 -6.24 7.80 -16.80
C GLU A 92 -6.76 8.57 -15.60
N ASN A 93 -7.44 7.89 -14.70
CA ASN A 93 -8.06 8.52 -13.52
C ASN A 93 -7.65 7.78 -12.27
N ARG A 94 -6.55 8.21 -11.68
CA ARG A 94 -5.90 7.52 -10.56
C ARG A 94 -6.41 7.96 -9.19
N SER A 95 -7.52 8.66 -9.14
CA SER A 95 -8.14 9.05 -7.88
C SER A 95 -9.65 8.89 -7.95
N THR A 96 -10.24 8.67 -6.78
CA THR A 96 -11.68 8.57 -6.64
C THR A 96 -12.07 9.03 -5.23
N THR A 97 -13.36 9.26 -5.03
CA THR A 97 -13.89 9.56 -3.70
C THR A 97 -14.60 8.32 -3.17
N ILE A 98 -14.27 7.96 -1.93
CA ILE A 98 -14.93 6.85 -1.24
C ILE A 98 -15.60 7.37 0.02
N GLN A 99 -16.51 6.56 0.55
CA GLN A 99 -17.21 6.89 1.80
C GLN A 99 -16.65 6.02 2.93
N LEU A 100 -16.18 6.67 3.98
CA LEU A 100 -15.77 6.00 5.20
C LEU A 100 -16.57 6.56 6.36
N ASN A 101 -17.42 5.72 6.96
CA ASN A 101 -18.23 6.10 8.11
C ASN A 101 -19.03 7.39 7.84
N GLY A 102 -19.57 7.54 6.63
CA GLY A 102 -20.36 8.69 6.21
C GLY A 102 -19.55 9.91 5.78
N ASN A 103 -18.23 9.84 5.78
CA ASN A 103 -17.36 10.94 5.38
C ASN A 103 -16.71 10.68 4.03
N ASP A 104 -16.56 11.74 3.25
CA ASP A 104 -15.87 11.68 1.96
C ASP A 104 -14.37 11.60 2.18
N VAL A 105 -13.73 10.62 1.55
CA VAL A 105 -12.28 10.46 1.58
C VAL A 105 -11.78 10.32 0.14
N THR A 106 -10.74 11.06 -0.20
CA THR A 106 -10.12 10.95 -1.51
C THR A 106 -9.12 9.80 -1.50
N LEU A 107 -9.26 8.88 -2.43
CA LEU A 107 -8.37 7.74 -2.60
C LEU A 107 -7.54 7.92 -3.85
N PHE A 108 -6.23 7.89 -3.69
CA PHE A 108 -5.27 7.90 -4.80
C PHE A 108 -4.64 6.53 -4.95
N TYR A 109 -4.25 6.19 -6.16
CA TYR A 109 -3.53 4.95 -6.46
C TYR A 109 -2.16 5.30 -7.01
N SER A 110 -1.09 4.87 -6.33
CA SER A 110 0.27 5.18 -6.74
C SER A 110 0.81 4.18 -7.76
N GLU A 111 1.96 4.50 -8.32
CA GLU A 111 2.75 3.54 -9.10
C GLU A 111 3.35 2.50 -8.16
N PRO A 112 3.71 1.30 -8.67
CA PRO A 112 4.50 0.35 -7.88
C PRO A 112 5.90 0.91 -7.59
N LEU A 113 6.70 0.16 -6.86
CA LEU A 113 8.03 0.65 -6.41
C LEU A 113 8.95 1.04 -7.56
N GLY A 114 9.02 0.21 -8.58
CA GLY A 114 9.70 0.55 -9.81
C GLY A 114 11.21 0.65 -9.72
N ALA A 115 11.79 1.28 -10.75
CA ALA A 115 13.24 1.45 -10.87
C ALA A 115 13.68 2.72 -10.14
N ASP A 116 13.93 2.58 -8.87
CA ASP A 116 14.34 3.68 -8.00
C ASP A 116 15.70 3.37 -7.41
N GLN A 117 16.49 4.39 -7.14
CA GLN A 117 17.83 4.23 -6.55
C GLN A 117 17.76 3.49 -5.21
N LEU A 118 16.69 3.71 -4.43
CA LEU A 118 16.49 3.02 -3.16
C LEU A 118 16.37 1.51 -3.37
N ILE A 119 15.69 1.08 -4.43
CA ILE A 119 15.56 -0.33 -4.77
C ILE A 119 16.91 -0.90 -5.21
N ALA A 120 17.67 -0.16 -6.01
CA ALA A 120 19.01 -0.59 -6.43
C ALA A 120 19.94 -0.75 -5.23
N ASP A 121 19.90 0.20 -4.29
CA ASP A 121 20.70 0.15 -3.08
C ASP A 121 20.35 -1.05 -2.22
N LEU A 122 19.07 -1.35 -2.09
CA LEU A 122 18.61 -2.50 -1.33
C LEU A 122 19.08 -3.80 -2.00
N ALA A 123 18.98 -3.91 -3.31
CA ALA A 123 19.45 -5.08 -4.05
C ALA A 123 20.95 -5.29 -3.86
N TYR A 124 21.73 -4.23 -3.92
CA TYR A 124 23.17 -4.29 -3.66
C TYR A 124 23.46 -4.78 -2.24
N LYS A 125 22.73 -4.25 -1.25
CA LYS A 125 22.87 -4.66 0.14
C LYS A 125 22.66 -6.18 0.29
N ARG A 126 21.59 -6.70 -0.34
CA ARG A 126 21.30 -8.14 -0.31
C ARG A 126 22.43 -8.96 -0.94
N ALA A 127 22.98 -8.46 -2.05
CA ALA A 127 24.10 -9.14 -2.70
C ALA A 127 25.32 -9.22 -1.78
N MET A 128 25.65 -8.14 -1.09
CA MET A 128 26.77 -8.11 -0.17
C MET A 128 26.55 -9.04 1.02
N GLU A 129 25.35 -9.05 1.57
CA GLU A 129 24.98 -9.96 2.67
C GLU A 129 25.17 -11.43 2.27
N ALA A 130 24.87 -11.77 1.03
CA ALA A 130 24.94 -13.15 0.55
C ALA A 130 26.38 -13.70 0.48
N MET A 131 27.37 -12.80 0.47
CA MET A 131 28.78 -13.18 0.41
C MET A 131 29.43 -13.33 1.79
N GLU A 132 28.74 -13.00 2.83
CA GLU A 132 29.24 -13.09 4.21
C GLU A 132 29.16 -14.50 4.77
#